data_3836d47914d96b406c43c8adc20d1ea0
#
_entry.id   3836d47914d96b406c43c8adc20d1ea0
#
_cell.length_a   1.000
_cell.length_b   1.000
_cell.length_c   1.000
_cell.angle_alpha   90.00
_cell.angle_beta   90.00
_cell.angle_gamma   90.00
#
_symmetry.space_group_name_H-M   'P 1'
#
loop_
_entity.id
_entity.type
_entity.pdbx_description
1 polymer ?
#
loop_
_entity_poly.entity_id
_entity_poly.type
_entity_poly.pdbx_seq_one_letter_code
_entity_poly.pdbx_strand_id
1 'polypeptide(L)'
;MKNEITGTKFRLIVMNFLQFAVWGAYLTSMGTYLYNIGLGEKIGLFYAMQGIVSLFMPAVMGIIADRWVPAQKLLGCCHFMGAVFMIAAGYYGMASGDNTEFVSLFTLYSFSVAFYMPTLALSNSVAYTALDLSLIH
;
A
#
# COMPACT_ATOMS: atom_id res chain seq x y z
N MET A 1 -19.17 -16.40 -21.37
CA MET A 1 -18.59 -15.08 -21.70
C MET A 1 -19.18 -13.95 -20.85
N LYS A 2 -20.48 -13.70 -20.91
CA LYS A 2 -21.12 -12.63 -20.12
C LYS A 2 -20.94 -12.81 -18.60
N ASN A 3 -21.02 -14.04 -18.11
CA ASN A 3 -20.84 -14.35 -16.68
C ASN A 3 -19.38 -14.19 -16.23
N GLU A 4 -18.42 -14.48 -17.10
CA GLU A 4 -17.00 -14.30 -16.81
C GLU A 4 -16.62 -12.83 -16.70
N ILE A 5 -17.15 -12.00 -17.60
CA ILE A 5 -16.96 -10.54 -17.57
C ILE A 5 -17.54 -9.96 -16.27
N THR A 6 -18.72 -10.41 -15.86
CA THR A 6 -19.37 -9.98 -14.61
C THR A 6 -18.53 -10.39 -13.39
N GLY A 7 -18.03 -11.63 -13.39
CA GLY A 7 -17.16 -12.13 -12.31
C GLY A 7 -15.86 -11.35 -12.21
N THR A 8 -15.21 -11.05 -13.34
CA THR A 8 -13.98 -10.25 -13.38
C THR A 8 -14.23 -8.84 -12.86
N LYS A 9 -15.31 -8.19 -13.31
CA LYS A 9 -15.68 -6.85 -12.81
C LYS A 9 -15.90 -6.84 -11.31
N PHE A 10 -16.60 -7.83 -10.77
CA PHE A 10 -16.86 -7.94 -9.36
C PHE A 10 -15.55 -8.05 -8.55
N ARG A 11 -14.64 -8.93 -8.99
CA ARG A 11 -13.31 -9.09 -8.35
C ARG A 11 -12.51 -7.78 -8.36
N LEU A 12 -12.55 -7.03 -9.46
CA LEU A 12 -11.85 -5.76 -9.57
C LEU A 12 -12.47 -4.70 -8.65
N ILE A 13 -13.79 -4.67 -8.53
CA ILE A 13 -14.48 -3.77 -7.60
C ILE A 13 -14.06 -4.06 -6.16
N VAL A 14 -14.05 -5.34 -5.75
CA VAL A 14 -13.61 -5.75 -4.41
C VAL A 14 -12.15 -5.38 -4.18
N MET A 15 -11.29 -5.64 -5.16
CA MET A 15 -9.86 -5.29 -5.08
C MET A 15 -9.67 -3.79 -4.85
N ASN A 16 -10.33 -2.95 -5.65
CA ASN A 16 -10.22 -1.50 -5.49
C ASN A 16 -10.81 -1.01 -4.18
N PHE A 17 -11.94 -1.57 -3.76
CA PHE A 17 -12.54 -1.24 -2.48
C PHE A 17 -11.56 -1.53 -1.32
N LEU A 18 -10.98 -2.73 -1.30
CA LEU A 18 -10.03 -3.12 -0.27
C LEU A 18 -8.76 -2.25 -0.31
N GLN A 19 -8.29 -1.89 -1.51
CA GLN A 19 -7.14 -1.03 -1.71
C GLN A 19 -7.31 0.31 -0.97
N PHE A 20 -8.44 0.97 -1.19
CA PHE A 20 -8.70 2.27 -0.58
C PHE A 20 -9.17 2.16 0.89
N ALA A 21 -9.84 1.08 1.25
CA ALA A 21 -10.25 0.83 2.63
C ALA A 21 -9.04 0.68 3.56
N VAL A 22 -8.05 -0.11 3.14
CA VAL A 22 -6.80 -0.29 3.89
C VAL A 22 -6.04 1.03 4.00
N TRP A 23 -5.91 1.74 2.89
CA TRP A 23 -5.23 3.04 2.87
C TRP A 23 -5.90 4.04 3.80
N GLY A 24 -7.22 4.18 3.70
CA GLY A 24 -8.00 5.07 4.56
C GLY A 24 -7.90 4.70 6.03
N ALA A 25 -7.87 3.40 6.34
CA ALA A 25 -7.80 2.93 7.72
C ALA A 25 -6.52 3.41 8.42
N TYR A 26 -5.34 3.20 7.82
CA TYR A 26 -4.11 3.64 8.47
C TYR A 26 -3.86 5.14 8.31
N LEU A 27 -4.31 5.75 7.22
CA LEU A 27 -4.13 7.18 6.96
C LEU A 27 -4.81 8.02 8.04
N THR A 28 -6.04 7.66 8.40
CA THR A 28 -6.82 8.40 9.40
C THR A 28 -6.39 8.10 10.83
N SER A 29 -5.97 6.87 11.12
CA SER A 29 -5.61 6.46 12.48
C SER A 29 -4.17 6.78 12.87
N MET A 30 -3.26 6.90 11.90
CA MET A 30 -1.84 7.10 12.17
C MET A 30 -1.57 8.40 12.93
N GLY A 31 -2.22 9.49 12.56
CA GLY A 31 -2.05 10.77 13.25
C GLY A 31 -2.45 10.71 14.73
N THR A 32 -3.61 10.10 15.01
CA THR A 32 -4.08 9.92 16.39
C THR A 32 -3.17 8.99 17.18
N TYR A 33 -2.71 7.90 16.55
CA TYR A 33 -1.78 6.97 17.16
C TYR A 33 -0.47 7.65 17.55
N LEU A 34 0.15 8.38 16.62
CA LEU A 34 1.40 9.10 16.87
C LEU A 34 1.26 10.16 17.97
N TYR A 35 0.14 10.87 17.97
CA TYR A 35 -0.15 11.83 19.03
C TYR A 35 -0.20 11.15 20.41
N ASN A 36 -0.88 10.02 20.50
CA ASN A 36 -1.07 9.30 21.77
C ASN A 36 0.23 8.71 22.34
N ILE A 37 1.19 8.36 21.50
CA ILE A 37 2.49 7.83 21.94
C ILE A 37 3.56 8.91 22.14
N GLY A 38 3.19 10.19 22.07
CA GLY A 38 4.09 11.31 22.29
C GLY A 38 4.91 11.73 21.06
N LEU A 39 4.59 11.25 19.87
CA LEU A 39 5.26 11.60 18.61
C LEU A 39 4.42 12.57 17.77
N GLY A 40 3.56 13.36 18.40
CA GLY A 40 2.68 14.31 17.68
C GLY A 40 3.45 15.31 16.83
N GLU A 41 4.62 15.76 17.24
CA GLU A 41 5.46 16.68 16.47
C GLU A 41 6.02 16.04 15.20
N LYS A 42 6.05 14.71 15.13
CA LYS A 42 6.59 13.95 13.99
C LYS A 42 5.53 13.53 12.98
N ILE A 43 4.26 13.82 13.21
CA ILE A 43 3.15 13.43 12.32
C ILE A 43 3.41 13.92 10.89
N GLY A 44 3.87 15.16 10.73
CA GLY A 44 4.18 15.72 9.41
C GLY A 44 5.24 14.93 8.65
N LEU A 45 6.24 14.38 9.33
CA LEU A 45 7.28 13.56 8.69
C LEU A 45 6.73 12.24 8.16
N PHE A 46 5.82 11.60 8.90
CA PHE A 46 5.18 10.35 8.44
C PHE A 46 4.37 10.58 7.18
N TYR A 47 3.58 11.65 7.13
CA TYR A 47 2.80 11.98 5.92
C TYR A 47 3.69 12.47 4.77
N ALA A 48 4.76 13.22 5.07
CA ALA A 48 5.72 13.67 4.06
C ALA A 48 6.43 12.47 3.40
N MET A 49 6.80 11.45 4.17
CA MET A 49 7.41 10.23 3.63
C MET A 49 6.47 9.54 2.65
N GLN A 50 5.18 9.47 2.96
CA GLN A 50 4.18 8.91 2.05
C GLN A 50 4.14 9.68 0.72
N GLY A 51 4.18 11.01 0.78
CA GLY A 51 4.22 11.86 -0.42
C GLY A 51 5.47 11.65 -1.25
N ILE A 52 6.64 11.63 -0.60
CA ILE A 52 7.93 11.42 -1.27
C ILE A 52 7.97 10.06 -1.97
N VAL A 53 7.59 9.01 -1.25
CA VAL A 53 7.56 7.64 -1.78
C VAL A 53 6.60 7.54 -2.97
N SER A 54 5.45 8.22 -2.91
CA SER A 54 4.47 8.19 -3.99
C SER A 54 4.96 8.82 -5.30
N LEU A 55 5.99 9.66 -5.24
CA LEU A 55 6.59 10.24 -6.44
C LEU A 55 7.52 9.25 -7.16
N PHE A 56 8.30 8.49 -6.43
CA PHE A 56 9.37 7.67 -7.00
C PHE A 56 9.01 6.20 -7.16
N MET A 57 8.36 5.61 -6.17
CA MET A 57 8.13 4.16 -6.14
C MET A 57 7.20 3.65 -7.25
N PRO A 58 6.14 4.35 -7.65
CA PRO A 58 5.33 3.90 -8.80
C PRO A 58 6.13 3.78 -10.09
N ALA A 59 7.06 4.73 -10.34
CA ALA A 59 7.93 4.68 -11.51
C ALA A 59 8.89 3.49 -11.45
N VAL A 60 9.52 3.25 -10.29
CA VAL A 60 10.44 2.12 -10.08
C VAL A 60 9.69 0.80 -10.28
N MET A 61 8.53 0.65 -9.67
CA MET A 61 7.73 -0.58 -9.78
C MET A 61 7.13 -0.76 -11.16
N GLY A 62 6.79 0.33 -11.85
CA GLY A 62 6.37 0.29 -13.25
C GLY A 62 7.44 -0.29 -14.15
N ILE A 63 8.70 0.14 -13.99
CA ILE A 63 9.83 -0.40 -14.76
C ILE A 63 10.03 -1.89 -14.47
N ILE A 64 9.91 -2.30 -13.21
CA ILE A 64 10.01 -3.71 -12.82
C ILE A 64 8.89 -4.54 -13.46
N ALA A 65 7.66 -4.01 -13.43
CA ALA A 65 6.50 -4.68 -14.01
C ALA A 65 6.63 -4.85 -15.53
N ASP A 66 7.19 -3.86 -16.20
CA ASP A 66 7.34 -3.89 -17.66
C ASP A 66 8.45 -4.83 -18.13
N ARG A 67 9.47 -5.04 -17.31
CA ARG A 67 10.67 -5.76 -17.76
C ARG A 67 10.86 -7.14 -17.14
N TRP A 68 10.51 -7.33 -15.87
CA TRP A 68 10.93 -8.50 -15.13
C TRP A 68 9.81 -9.33 -14.52
N VAL A 69 8.81 -8.68 -13.94
CA VAL A 69 7.77 -9.37 -13.15
C VAL A 69 6.40 -8.89 -13.61
N PRO A 70 5.47 -9.80 -13.96
CA PRO A 70 4.12 -9.40 -14.31
C PRO A 70 3.47 -8.51 -13.23
N ALA A 71 2.77 -7.46 -13.66
CA ALA A 71 2.17 -6.47 -12.75
C ALA A 71 1.30 -7.11 -11.67
N GLN A 72 0.57 -8.15 -12.01
CA GLN A 72 -0.30 -8.87 -11.08
C GLN A 72 0.49 -9.52 -9.94
N LYS A 73 1.59 -10.18 -10.26
CA LYS A 73 2.47 -10.81 -9.25
C LYS A 73 3.17 -9.76 -8.41
N LEU A 74 3.64 -8.70 -9.05
CA LEU A 74 4.30 -7.58 -8.38
C LEU A 74 3.32 -6.88 -7.41
N LEU A 75 2.06 -6.68 -7.81
CA LEU A 75 1.02 -6.13 -6.97
C LEU A 75 0.82 -6.96 -5.69
N GLY A 76 0.69 -8.27 -5.82
CA GLY A 76 0.56 -9.18 -4.68
C GLY A 76 1.78 -9.14 -3.76
N CYS A 77 2.99 -9.15 -4.33
CA CYS A 77 4.23 -9.06 -3.58
C CYS A 77 4.33 -7.74 -2.80
N CYS A 78 4.02 -6.62 -3.44
CA CYS A 78 4.04 -5.30 -2.80
C CYS A 78 3.02 -5.22 -1.65
N HIS A 79 1.81 -5.75 -1.83
CA HIS A 79 0.83 -5.80 -0.76
C HIS A 79 1.31 -6.65 0.41
N PHE A 80 1.89 -7.81 0.13
CA PHE A 80 2.41 -8.70 1.16
C PHE A 80 3.52 -8.02 1.97
N MET A 81 4.51 -7.44 1.29
CA MET A 81 5.62 -6.75 1.95
C MET A 81 5.17 -5.53 2.73
N GLY A 82 4.26 -4.74 2.15
CA GLY A 82 3.67 -3.59 2.85
C GLY A 82 2.95 -4.00 4.13
N ALA A 83 2.18 -5.08 4.08
CA ALA A 83 1.47 -5.62 5.23
C ALA A 83 2.43 -6.13 6.31
N VAL A 84 3.49 -6.85 5.93
CA VAL A 84 4.50 -7.37 6.87
C VAL A 84 5.15 -6.21 7.64
N PHE A 85 5.59 -5.17 6.93
CA PHE A 85 6.23 -4.01 7.59
C PHE A 85 5.24 -3.22 8.43
N MET A 86 3.97 -3.09 8.02
CA MET A 86 2.95 -2.40 8.82
C MET A 86 2.61 -3.17 10.09
N ILE A 87 2.50 -4.50 10.01
CA ILE A 87 2.29 -5.36 11.18
C ILE A 87 3.49 -5.27 12.12
N ALA A 88 4.72 -5.28 11.58
CA ALA A 88 5.94 -5.12 12.36
C ALA A 88 5.96 -3.76 13.09
N ALA A 89 5.57 -2.68 12.41
CA ALA A 89 5.48 -1.35 13.00
C ALA A 89 4.45 -1.32 14.13
N GLY A 90 3.28 -1.90 13.91
CA GLY A 90 2.21 -1.99 14.91
C GLY A 90 2.64 -2.81 16.12
N TYR A 91 3.25 -3.96 15.90
CA TYR A 91 3.76 -4.83 16.96
C TYR A 91 4.85 -4.12 17.77
N TYR A 92 5.79 -3.46 17.10
CA TYR A 92 6.83 -2.68 17.77
C TYR A 92 6.23 -1.58 18.64
N GLY A 93 5.25 -0.84 18.15
CA GLY A 93 4.57 0.20 18.89
C GLY A 93 3.82 -0.34 20.12
N MET A 94 3.16 -1.48 19.97
CA MET A 94 2.45 -2.13 21.10
C MET A 94 3.42 -2.66 22.15
N ALA A 95 4.52 -3.28 21.75
CA ALA A 95 5.53 -3.84 22.66
C ALA A 95 6.31 -2.75 23.40
N SER A 96 6.59 -1.62 22.74
CA SER A 96 7.38 -0.52 23.30
C SER A 96 6.55 0.46 24.13
N GLY A 97 5.24 0.58 23.84
CA GLY A 97 4.36 1.52 24.53
C GLY A 97 4.89 2.95 24.48
N ASP A 98 5.05 3.59 25.65
CA ASP A 98 5.56 4.96 25.76
C ASP A 98 7.05 5.10 25.43
N ASN A 99 7.78 3.97 25.34
CA ASN A 99 9.20 3.93 24.99
C ASN A 99 9.44 3.71 23.50
N THR A 100 8.42 3.93 22.66
CA THR A 100 8.55 3.79 21.21
C THR A 100 9.54 4.81 20.65
N GLU A 101 10.60 4.30 20.00
CA GLU A 101 11.59 5.16 19.36
C GLU A 101 11.09 5.62 17.99
N PHE A 102 11.21 6.92 17.72
CA PHE A 102 10.81 7.50 16.44
C PHE A 102 11.52 6.83 15.26
N VAL A 103 12.84 6.65 15.34
CA VAL A 103 13.64 6.13 14.22
C VAL A 103 13.20 4.72 13.82
N SER A 104 13.00 3.85 14.80
CA SER A 104 12.57 2.46 14.53
C SER A 104 11.18 2.40 13.93
N LEU A 105 10.23 3.11 14.53
CA LEU A 105 8.86 3.16 14.03
C LEU A 105 8.79 3.81 12.64
N PHE A 106 9.49 4.90 12.43
CA PHE A 106 9.54 5.62 11.15
C PHE A 106 10.16 4.75 10.05
N THR A 107 11.22 3.99 10.36
CA THR A 107 11.86 3.08 9.41
C THR A 107 10.88 1.99 8.94
N LEU A 108 10.21 1.33 9.89
CA LEU A 108 9.23 0.28 9.56
C LEU A 108 8.06 0.85 8.75
N TYR A 109 7.55 2.01 9.16
CA TYR A 109 6.48 2.69 8.43
C TYR A 109 6.93 3.07 7.02
N SER A 110 8.12 3.61 6.86
CA SER A 110 8.65 4.03 5.55
C SER A 110 8.77 2.86 4.58
N PHE A 111 9.27 1.70 5.04
CA PHE A 111 9.30 0.49 4.20
C PHE A 111 7.90 0.02 3.83
N SER A 112 6.97 0.03 4.77
CA SER A 112 5.59 -0.34 4.48
C SER A 112 4.98 0.54 3.40
N VAL A 113 5.14 1.86 3.53
CA VAL A 113 4.60 2.84 2.58
C VAL A 113 5.32 2.73 1.22
N ALA A 114 6.63 2.46 1.22
CA ALA A 114 7.40 2.28 -0.01
C ALA A 114 6.88 1.11 -0.85
N PHE A 115 6.43 0.03 -0.23
CA PHE A 115 5.82 -1.09 -0.93
C PHE A 115 4.34 -0.86 -1.24
N TYR A 116 3.63 -0.09 -0.42
CA TYR A 116 2.19 0.12 -0.57
C TYR A 116 1.83 1.16 -1.63
N MET A 117 2.54 2.29 -1.68
CA MET A 117 2.19 3.38 -2.61
C MET A 117 2.18 2.95 -4.08
N PRO A 118 3.16 2.17 -4.60
CA PRO A 118 3.08 1.71 -5.98
C PRO A 118 1.90 0.78 -6.26
N THR A 119 1.29 0.17 -5.24
CA THR A 119 0.13 -0.69 -5.44
C THR A 119 -1.08 0.06 -5.99
N LEU A 120 -1.19 1.36 -5.74
CA LEU A 120 -2.25 2.20 -6.30
C LEU A 120 -2.17 2.23 -7.83
N ALA A 121 -0.98 2.47 -8.38
CA ALA A 121 -0.76 2.46 -9.82
C ALA A 121 -0.84 1.04 -10.40
N LEU A 122 -0.24 0.06 -9.72
CA LEU A 122 -0.26 -1.34 -10.17
C LEU A 122 -1.66 -1.93 -10.17
N SER A 123 -2.50 -1.61 -9.19
CA SER A 123 -3.89 -2.09 -9.15
C SER A 123 -4.69 -1.54 -10.32
N ASN A 124 -4.50 -0.28 -10.69
CA ASN A 124 -5.13 0.30 -11.87
C ASN A 124 -4.65 -0.37 -13.15
N SER A 125 -3.35 -0.59 -13.29
CA SER A 125 -2.77 -1.28 -14.45
C SER A 125 -3.32 -2.70 -14.61
N VAL A 126 -3.40 -3.46 -13.52
CA VAL A 126 -3.98 -4.81 -13.52
C VAL A 126 -5.46 -4.76 -13.89
N ALA A 127 -6.21 -3.80 -13.36
CA ALA A 127 -7.64 -3.66 -13.65
C ALA A 127 -7.88 -3.36 -15.14
N TYR A 128 -7.14 -2.41 -15.70
CA TYR A 128 -7.29 -2.06 -17.13
C TYR A 128 -6.91 -3.23 -18.04
N THR A 129 -5.81 -3.92 -17.75
CA THR A 129 -5.39 -5.08 -18.52
C THR A 129 -6.43 -6.20 -18.48
N ALA A 130 -6.97 -6.49 -17.28
CA ALA A 130 -7.99 -7.52 -17.12
C ALA A 130 -9.28 -7.18 -17.84
N LEU A 131 -9.70 -5.90 -17.83
CA LEU A 131 -10.88 -5.44 -18.56
C LEU A 131 -10.68 -5.50 -20.06
N ASP A 132 -9.52 -5.08 -20.57
CA ASP A 132 -9.21 -5.14 -21.99
C ASP A 132 -9.23 -6.59 -22.51
N LEU A 133 -8.62 -7.51 -21.76
CA LEU A 133 -8.63 -8.93 -22.11
C LEU A 133 -10.05 -9.52 -22.11
N SER A 134 -10.90 -9.10 -21.17
CA SER A 134 -12.28 -9.57 -21.10
C SER A 134 -13.14 -9.05 -22.24
N LEU A 135 -12.82 -7.89 -22.81
CA LEU A 135 -13.54 -7.32 -23.96
C LEU A 135 -13.13 -7.98 -25.28
N ILE A 136 -11.90 -8.48 -25.38
CA ILE A 136 -11.39 -9.17 -26.58
C ILE A 136 -11.94 -10.60 -26.68
N HIS A 137 -12.17 -11.26 -25.59
CA HIS A 137 -12.68 -12.63 -25.49
C HIS A 137 -14.17 -12.66 -25.15
#